data_e2b42ee35abb7019b572f8d567288250
#
_entry.id   e2b42ee35abb7019b572f8d567288250
#
_cell.length_a   1.000
_cell.length_b   1.000
_cell.length_c   1.000
_cell.angle_alpha   90.00
_cell.angle_beta   90.00
_cell.angle_gamma   90.00
#
_symmetry.space_group_name_H-M   'P 1'
#
loop_
_entity.id
_entity.type
_entity.pdbx_description
1 polymer ?
#
loop_
_entity_poly.entity_id
_entity_poly.type
_entity_poly.pdbx_seq_one_letter_code
_entity_poly.pdbx_strand_id
1 'polypeptide(L)'
;MRVGAKLALAVAMLGMTLSAFAAKKVDLDYHVRFLPQSDQAEVRLTLADGAALRSLDFDLGKDGDYSDFKADGQWQAVAGESGGRRGNWRPASGQASLSYRVRLSHSPKKGSYDSRSNASWALLRGETLVPPARLDQQDGIELVARLEVELPSGWKSVETAWPRVGKQRFRIDNPERLFDRPTGWMLA
;
A
#
# COMPACT_ATOMS: atom_id res chain seq x y z
N MET A 1 27.14 -75.49 18.91
CA MET A 1 27.02 -74.64 17.66
C MET A 1 25.84 -73.69 17.80
N ARG A 2 26.10 -72.40 18.01
CA ARG A 2 25.05 -71.42 18.11
C ARG A 2 25.25 -70.42 16.97
N VAL A 3 24.28 -70.41 16.03
CA VAL A 3 24.25 -69.53 14.88
C VAL A 3 23.51 -68.24 15.31
N GLY A 4 24.23 -67.14 15.40
CA GLY A 4 23.64 -65.81 15.68
C GLY A 4 23.10 -65.17 14.41
N ALA A 5 21.81 -64.93 14.36
CA ALA A 5 21.17 -64.13 13.31
C ALA A 5 21.37 -62.65 13.59
N LYS A 6 22.07 -61.92 12.70
CA LYS A 6 22.18 -60.47 12.73
C LYS A 6 20.97 -59.86 11.99
N LEU A 7 20.09 -59.24 12.73
CA LEU A 7 18.97 -58.48 12.17
C LEU A 7 19.49 -57.07 11.76
N ALA A 8 19.54 -56.78 10.48
CA ALA A 8 19.88 -55.45 9.98
C ALA A 8 18.59 -54.61 9.87
N LEU A 9 18.47 -53.60 10.75
CA LEU A 9 17.39 -52.63 10.74
C LEU A 9 17.72 -51.52 9.71
N ALA A 10 17.09 -51.56 8.55
CA ALA A 10 17.19 -50.48 7.55
C ALA A 10 16.20 -49.36 7.92
N VAL A 11 16.72 -48.25 8.45
CA VAL A 11 15.93 -47.02 8.67
C VAL A 11 15.83 -46.29 7.36
N ALA A 12 14.69 -46.38 6.69
CA ALA A 12 14.37 -45.52 5.52
C ALA A 12 14.00 -44.12 6.01
N MET A 13 14.96 -43.18 5.92
CA MET A 13 14.66 -41.78 6.10
C MET A 13 13.86 -41.28 4.86
N LEU A 14 12.56 -41.13 5.02
CA LEU A 14 11.71 -40.45 4.09
C LEU A 14 12.00 -38.94 4.18
N GLY A 15 12.91 -38.44 3.34
CA GLY A 15 13.17 -37.00 3.20
C GLY A 15 11.94 -36.29 2.58
N MET A 16 11.09 -35.75 3.44
CA MET A 16 10.07 -34.78 2.96
C MET A 16 10.78 -33.51 2.49
N THR A 17 11.02 -33.39 1.20
CA THR A 17 11.40 -32.12 0.59
C THR A 17 10.20 -31.18 0.65
N LEU A 18 10.17 -30.32 1.68
CA LEU A 18 9.28 -29.15 1.70
C LEU A 18 9.71 -28.26 0.54
N SER A 19 9.02 -28.36 -0.59
CA SER A 19 9.13 -27.39 -1.67
C SER A 19 8.61 -26.07 -1.14
N ALA A 20 9.51 -25.17 -0.73
CA ALA A 20 9.15 -23.80 -0.44
C ALA A 20 8.72 -23.16 -1.79
N PHE A 21 7.41 -23.05 -2.01
CA PHE A 21 6.91 -22.25 -3.12
C PHE A 21 7.29 -20.80 -2.88
N ALA A 22 8.14 -20.23 -3.74
CA ALA A 22 8.43 -18.82 -3.69
C ALA A 22 7.13 -18.04 -3.94
N ALA A 23 6.86 -17.04 -3.09
CA ALA A 23 5.69 -16.19 -3.26
C ALA A 23 5.70 -15.51 -4.64
N LYS A 24 4.56 -15.47 -5.31
CA LYS A 24 4.39 -14.72 -6.57
C LYS A 24 4.41 -13.23 -6.25
N LYS A 25 5.38 -12.50 -6.80
CA LYS A 25 5.47 -11.05 -6.65
C LYS A 25 4.49 -10.35 -7.57
N VAL A 26 3.74 -9.39 -7.02
CA VAL A 26 2.79 -8.55 -7.76
C VAL A 26 3.07 -7.09 -7.42
N ASP A 27 3.31 -6.27 -8.44
CA ASP A 27 3.58 -4.85 -8.26
C ASP A 27 2.32 -4.09 -7.83
N LEU A 28 2.49 -3.23 -6.80
CA LEU A 28 1.53 -2.25 -6.34
C LEU A 28 2.17 -0.87 -6.45
N ASP A 29 1.78 -0.11 -7.45
CA ASP A 29 2.32 1.22 -7.68
C ASP A 29 1.36 2.29 -7.15
N TYR A 30 1.87 3.20 -6.31
CA TYR A 30 1.23 4.42 -5.89
C TYR A 30 1.73 5.57 -6.75
N HIS A 31 0.85 6.22 -7.49
CA HIS A 31 1.15 7.44 -8.21
C HIS A 31 0.46 8.61 -7.52
N VAL A 32 1.24 9.62 -7.12
CA VAL A 32 0.77 10.81 -6.40
C VAL A 32 1.04 12.03 -7.23
N ARG A 33 0.00 12.79 -7.57
CA ARG A 33 0.07 14.07 -8.26
C ARG A 33 -0.43 15.18 -7.34
N PHE A 34 0.44 16.13 -7.00
CA PHE A 34 0.06 17.28 -6.19
C PHE A 34 -0.77 18.29 -6.99
N LEU A 35 -1.82 18.82 -6.35
CA LEU A 35 -2.74 19.81 -6.89
C LEU A 35 -2.76 21.05 -5.97
N PRO A 36 -1.67 21.86 -5.96
CA PRO A 36 -1.48 22.91 -4.95
C PRO A 36 -2.57 23.99 -4.95
N GLN A 37 -3.25 24.23 -6.07
CA GLN A 37 -4.33 25.21 -6.18
C GLN A 37 -5.58 24.84 -5.36
N SER A 38 -5.78 23.55 -5.14
CA SER A 38 -6.94 23.03 -4.38
C SER A 38 -6.55 22.45 -3.02
N ASP A 39 -5.27 22.56 -2.62
CA ASP A 39 -4.74 21.92 -1.39
C ASP A 39 -5.02 20.42 -1.35
N GLN A 40 -4.87 19.75 -2.50
CA GLN A 40 -5.16 18.33 -2.67
C GLN A 40 -4.01 17.58 -3.35
N ALA A 41 -4.02 16.27 -3.26
CA ALA A 41 -3.34 15.38 -4.18
C ALA A 41 -4.33 14.41 -4.82
N GLU A 42 -4.05 14.03 -6.04
CA GLU A 42 -4.66 12.87 -6.68
C GLU A 42 -3.75 11.66 -6.42
N VAL A 43 -4.31 10.62 -5.89
CA VAL A 43 -3.60 9.36 -5.61
C VAL A 43 -4.22 8.27 -6.46
N ARG A 44 -3.37 7.51 -7.16
CA ARG A 44 -3.75 6.32 -7.90
C ARG A 44 -2.94 5.12 -7.42
N LEU A 45 -3.64 4.09 -6.99
CA LEU A 45 -3.09 2.76 -6.76
C LEU A 45 -3.27 1.95 -8.03
N THR A 46 -2.22 1.26 -8.48
CA THR A 46 -2.29 0.35 -9.63
C THR A 46 -1.71 -0.99 -9.23
N LEU A 47 -2.50 -2.04 -9.37
CA LEU A 47 -2.08 -3.43 -9.23
C LEU A 47 -1.75 -3.99 -10.62
N ALA A 48 -0.59 -4.59 -10.77
CA ALA A 48 -0.22 -5.28 -12.01
C ALA A 48 -1.14 -6.47 -12.30
N ASP A 49 -1.66 -7.10 -11.24
CA ASP A 49 -2.64 -8.20 -11.32
C ASP A 49 -3.65 -8.07 -10.17
N GLY A 50 -4.85 -7.58 -10.48
CA GLY A 50 -5.92 -7.39 -9.50
C GLY A 50 -6.44 -8.70 -8.91
N ALA A 51 -6.29 -9.83 -9.62
CA ALA A 51 -6.64 -11.13 -9.07
C ALA A 51 -5.78 -11.54 -7.86
N ALA A 52 -4.66 -10.86 -7.61
CA ALA A 52 -3.83 -11.05 -6.41
C ALA A 52 -4.56 -10.65 -5.12
N LEU A 53 -5.53 -9.74 -5.20
CA LEU A 53 -6.31 -9.27 -4.06
C LEU A 53 -7.76 -9.72 -4.13
N ARG A 54 -8.30 -10.17 -3.00
CA ARG A 54 -9.74 -10.32 -2.80
C ARG A 54 -10.37 -8.98 -2.48
N SER A 55 -9.72 -8.19 -1.60
CA SER A 55 -10.16 -6.82 -1.29
C SER A 55 -9.11 -5.99 -0.56
N LEU A 56 -9.28 -4.66 -0.64
CA LEU A 56 -8.71 -3.67 0.26
C LEU A 56 -9.85 -2.93 0.96
N ASP A 57 -9.87 -2.96 2.29
CA ASP A 57 -10.89 -2.31 3.11
C ASP A 57 -10.27 -1.12 3.86
N PHE A 58 -10.43 0.07 3.31
CA PHE A 58 -9.83 1.31 3.76
C PHE A 58 -10.61 1.92 4.94
N ASP A 59 -9.87 2.42 5.93
CA ASP A 59 -10.39 3.33 6.94
C ASP A 59 -10.21 4.77 6.46
N LEU A 60 -11.29 5.42 6.07
CA LEU A 60 -11.30 6.77 5.51
C LEU A 60 -11.46 7.87 6.58
N GLY A 61 -11.47 7.49 7.86
CA GLY A 61 -11.65 8.43 8.96
C GLY A 61 -13.04 9.08 8.98
N LYS A 62 -13.15 10.20 9.68
CA LYS A 62 -14.42 10.94 9.90
C LYS A 62 -14.54 12.20 9.05
N ASP A 63 -13.42 12.83 8.73
CA ASP A 63 -13.37 14.24 8.33
C ASP A 63 -13.59 14.47 6.82
N GLY A 64 -13.84 13.41 6.03
CA GLY A 64 -14.11 13.57 4.60
C GLY A 64 -12.90 14.02 3.77
N ASP A 65 -11.68 13.72 4.26
CA ASP A 65 -10.44 14.11 3.59
C ASP A 65 -10.23 13.41 2.25
N TYR A 66 -10.91 12.28 2.03
CA TYR A 66 -10.84 11.47 0.81
C TYR A 66 -12.14 11.58 0.01
N SER A 67 -12.01 11.86 -1.30
CA SER A 67 -13.13 12.07 -2.23
C SER A 67 -12.84 11.53 -3.63
N ASP A 68 -13.83 11.59 -4.52
CA ASP A 68 -13.72 11.34 -5.96
C ASP A 68 -13.17 9.96 -6.33
N PHE A 69 -13.59 8.93 -5.59
CA PHE A 69 -13.15 7.56 -5.84
C PHE A 69 -13.60 7.06 -7.21
N LYS A 70 -12.63 6.50 -7.97
CA LYS A 70 -12.84 5.80 -9.24
C LYS A 70 -12.04 4.50 -9.20
N ALA A 71 -12.66 3.39 -9.56
CA ALA A 71 -12.06 2.07 -9.42
C ALA A 71 -12.34 1.18 -10.63
N ASP A 72 -11.31 0.41 -11.01
CA ASP A 72 -11.51 -0.77 -11.83
C ASP A 72 -11.93 -1.92 -10.91
N GLY A 73 -13.07 -2.54 -11.19
CA GLY A 73 -13.72 -3.50 -10.30
C GLY A 73 -14.83 -2.87 -9.46
N GLN A 74 -15.00 -3.33 -8.23
CA GLN A 74 -16.06 -2.88 -7.34
C GLN A 74 -15.51 -1.95 -6.27
N TRP A 75 -16.14 -0.80 -6.10
CA TRP A 75 -15.92 0.12 -4.99
C TRP A 75 -17.21 0.30 -4.22
N GLN A 76 -17.14 0.12 -2.91
CA GLN A 76 -18.28 0.30 -2.01
C GLN A 76 -17.86 1.15 -0.81
N ALA A 77 -18.46 2.35 -0.70
CA ALA A 77 -18.36 3.15 0.51
C ALA A 77 -19.39 2.65 1.53
N VAL A 78 -18.96 2.46 2.78
CA VAL A 78 -19.81 2.00 3.88
C VAL A 78 -19.61 2.88 5.11
N ALA A 79 -20.63 2.96 5.95
CA ALA A 79 -20.47 3.58 7.26
C ALA A 79 -19.52 2.71 8.11
N GLY A 80 -18.55 3.37 8.73
CA GLY A 80 -17.66 2.73 9.70
C GLY A 80 -18.22 2.81 11.12
N GLU A 81 -17.54 2.17 12.04
CA GLU A 81 -17.87 2.26 13.46
C GLU A 81 -17.69 3.68 13.98
N SER A 82 -18.50 4.07 14.97
CA SER A 82 -18.42 5.36 15.65
C SER A 82 -18.49 6.59 14.73
N GLY A 83 -19.23 6.50 13.60
CA GLY A 83 -19.40 7.59 12.65
C GLY A 83 -18.21 7.77 11.68
N GLY A 84 -17.28 6.84 11.63
CA GLY A 84 -16.23 6.79 10.62
C GLY A 84 -16.78 6.42 9.24
N ARG A 85 -15.91 6.51 8.23
CA ARG A 85 -16.18 6.10 6.84
C ARG A 85 -15.22 5.00 6.46
N ARG A 86 -15.70 4.00 5.73
CA ARG A 86 -14.87 2.93 5.16
C ARG A 86 -15.13 2.82 3.67
N GLY A 87 -14.14 2.30 2.96
CA GLY A 87 -14.26 2.01 1.53
C GLY A 87 -13.67 0.65 1.22
N ASN A 88 -14.47 -0.22 0.63
CA ASN A 88 -14.02 -1.54 0.21
C ASN A 88 -13.81 -1.57 -1.31
N TRP A 89 -12.59 -1.88 -1.72
CA TRP A 89 -12.24 -2.08 -3.12
C TRP A 89 -11.97 -3.55 -3.40
N ARG A 90 -12.68 -4.09 -4.39
CA ARG A 90 -12.43 -5.41 -4.98
C ARG A 90 -11.95 -5.22 -6.41
N PRO A 91 -10.64 -5.37 -6.67
CA PRO A 91 -10.08 -5.12 -7.99
C PRO A 91 -10.69 -6.02 -9.07
N ALA A 92 -10.79 -5.52 -10.30
CA ALA A 92 -11.02 -6.36 -11.45
C ALA A 92 -9.80 -7.26 -11.70
N SER A 93 -9.99 -8.42 -12.34
CA SER A 93 -8.88 -9.28 -12.77
C SER A 93 -8.01 -8.59 -13.84
N GLY A 94 -6.73 -8.93 -13.87
CA GLY A 94 -5.74 -8.24 -14.70
C GLY A 94 -5.24 -6.95 -14.06
N GLN A 95 -4.70 -6.02 -14.83
CA GLN A 95 -4.31 -4.73 -14.29
C GLN A 95 -5.54 -3.97 -13.79
N ALA A 96 -5.48 -3.49 -12.55
CA ALA A 96 -6.59 -2.78 -11.93
C ALA A 96 -6.10 -1.55 -11.17
N SER A 97 -6.90 -0.48 -11.16
CA SER A 97 -6.57 0.75 -10.47
C SER A 97 -7.70 1.27 -9.59
N LEU A 98 -7.31 1.96 -8.52
CA LEU A 98 -8.18 2.79 -7.68
C LEU A 98 -7.57 4.19 -7.61
N SER A 99 -8.34 5.22 -7.93
CA SER A 99 -7.91 6.60 -7.76
C SER A 99 -8.89 7.39 -6.91
N TYR A 100 -8.36 8.40 -6.23
CA TYR A 100 -9.13 9.32 -5.39
C TYR A 100 -8.37 10.63 -5.20
N ARG A 101 -9.04 11.62 -4.61
CA ARG A 101 -8.42 12.86 -4.13
C ARG A 101 -8.32 12.85 -2.62
N VAL A 102 -7.26 13.45 -2.11
CA VAL A 102 -7.04 13.64 -0.68
C VAL A 102 -6.69 15.09 -0.39
N ARG A 103 -7.26 15.65 0.67
CA ARG A 103 -6.88 16.96 1.21
C ARG A 103 -5.52 16.85 1.90
N LEU A 104 -4.63 17.81 1.64
CA LEU A 104 -3.26 17.76 2.14
C LEU A 104 -3.07 18.46 3.48
N SER A 105 -3.61 19.68 3.61
CA SER A 105 -3.45 20.43 4.84
C SER A 105 -4.40 19.94 5.91
N HIS A 106 -3.82 19.55 7.04
CA HIS A 106 -4.55 19.15 8.23
C HIS A 106 -4.09 19.98 9.42
N SER A 107 -5.02 20.68 10.06
CA SER A 107 -4.78 21.51 11.23
C SER A 107 -5.57 20.96 12.43
N PRO A 108 -4.92 20.25 13.35
CA PRO A 108 -5.57 19.86 14.58
C PRO A 108 -5.94 21.08 15.43
N LYS A 109 -7.01 20.98 16.20
CA LYS A 109 -7.65 22.07 16.99
C LYS A 109 -6.73 22.84 17.96
N LYS A 110 -5.46 22.50 18.08
CA LYS A 110 -4.46 23.11 18.99
C LYS A 110 -3.26 23.74 18.30
N GLY A 111 -3.35 24.06 17.01
CA GLY A 111 -2.32 24.83 16.30
C GLY A 111 -1.06 24.06 15.93
N SER A 112 -1.02 22.74 16.09
CA SER A 112 0.02 21.90 15.50
C SER A 112 -0.45 21.39 14.13
N TYR A 113 0.41 21.48 13.12
CA TYR A 113 0.12 20.96 11.78
C TYR A 113 0.76 19.59 11.59
N ASP A 114 -0.03 18.60 11.20
CA ASP A 114 0.48 17.28 10.80
C ASP A 114 0.88 17.27 9.33
N SER A 115 0.25 18.14 8.54
CA SER A 115 0.54 18.32 7.13
C SER A 115 0.11 19.71 6.68
N ARG A 116 0.86 20.26 5.73
CA ARG A 116 0.60 21.59 5.17
C ARG A 116 1.08 21.65 3.74
N SER A 117 0.29 22.28 2.87
CA SER A 117 0.70 22.58 1.51
C SER A 117 0.38 24.03 1.12
N ASN A 118 1.07 24.50 0.09
CA ASN A 118 0.79 25.78 -0.57
C ASN A 118 1.22 25.71 -2.04
N ALA A 119 1.24 26.84 -2.73
CA ALA A 119 1.59 26.88 -4.15
C ALA A 119 3.05 26.45 -4.45
N SER A 120 3.96 26.46 -3.48
CA SER A 120 5.40 26.28 -3.69
C SER A 120 5.99 25.02 -3.06
N TRP A 121 5.32 24.44 -2.09
CA TRP A 121 5.81 23.25 -1.37
C TRP A 121 4.68 22.53 -0.63
N ALA A 122 4.95 21.27 -0.25
CA ALA A 122 4.13 20.51 0.68
C ALA A 122 5.00 19.78 1.70
N LEU A 123 4.60 19.81 2.97
CA LEU A 123 5.14 18.98 4.05
C LEU A 123 3.99 18.17 4.63
N LEU A 124 4.08 16.86 4.54
CA LEU A 124 3.00 15.97 4.96
C LEU A 124 3.55 14.62 5.44
N ARG A 125 2.67 13.84 6.05
CA ARG A 125 2.96 12.44 6.33
C ARG A 125 2.43 11.56 5.19
N GLY A 126 3.19 10.54 4.82
CA GLY A 126 2.77 9.57 3.79
C GLY A 126 1.42 8.91 4.12
N GLU A 127 1.13 8.74 5.41
CA GLU A 127 -0.15 8.22 5.90
C GLU A 127 -1.37 9.08 5.50
N THR A 128 -1.14 10.37 5.25
CA THR A 128 -2.19 11.27 4.74
C THR A 128 -2.57 10.91 3.30
N LEU A 129 -1.59 10.51 2.48
CA LEU A 129 -1.85 10.20 1.07
C LEU A 129 -2.65 8.91 0.91
N VAL A 130 -2.31 7.88 1.68
CA VAL A 130 -2.93 6.56 1.57
C VAL A 130 -3.47 6.15 2.94
N PRO A 131 -4.80 6.05 3.09
CA PRO A 131 -5.40 5.67 4.36
C PRO A 131 -5.02 4.24 4.75
N PRO A 132 -5.06 3.91 6.06
CA PRO A 132 -4.85 2.53 6.50
C PRO A 132 -5.90 1.61 5.86
N ALA A 133 -5.47 0.40 5.50
CA ALA A 133 -6.37 -0.58 4.93
C ALA A 133 -6.12 -1.96 5.52
N ARG A 134 -7.19 -2.74 5.62
CA ARG A 134 -7.11 -4.17 5.85
C ARG A 134 -6.96 -4.86 4.50
N LEU A 135 -5.87 -5.60 4.35
CA LEU A 135 -5.55 -6.36 3.14
C LEU A 135 -6.14 -7.76 3.23
N ASP A 136 -6.88 -8.17 2.21
CA ASP A 136 -7.27 -9.56 1.94
C ASP A 136 -6.69 -9.96 0.58
N GLN A 137 -5.62 -10.75 0.61
CA GLN A 137 -4.90 -11.19 -0.59
C GLN A 137 -4.98 -12.70 -0.78
N GLN A 138 -4.69 -13.17 -2.00
CA GLN A 138 -4.54 -14.58 -2.30
C GLN A 138 -3.32 -15.16 -1.61
N ASP A 139 -3.38 -16.45 -1.25
CA ASP A 139 -2.26 -17.15 -0.64
C ASP A 139 -1.07 -17.23 -1.61
N GLY A 140 0.14 -17.12 -1.07
CA GLY A 140 1.35 -17.17 -1.86
C GLY A 140 1.62 -15.93 -2.71
N ILE A 141 0.94 -14.81 -2.46
CA ILE A 141 1.21 -13.51 -3.09
C ILE A 141 2.09 -12.67 -2.14
N GLU A 142 3.05 -11.97 -2.73
CA GLU A 142 3.84 -10.90 -2.11
C GLU A 142 3.64 -9.61 -2.93
N LEU A 143 3.09 -8.57 -2.32
CA LEU A 143 2.98 -7.27 -2.96
C LEU A 143 4.34 -6.55 -2.91
N VAL A 144 4.74 -5.94 -4.02
CA VAL A 144 5.94 -5.10 -4.12
C VAL A 144 5.51 -3.67 -4.34
N ALA A 145 5.55 -2.86 -3.28
CA ALA A 145 5.01 -1.51 -3.30
C ALA A 145 6.05 -0.48 -3.74
N ARG A 146 5.64 0.44 -4.62
CA ARG A 146 6.44 1.60 -5.06
C ARG A 146 5.60 2.87 -5.01
N LEU A 147 6.28 3.99 -4.76
CA LEU A 147 5.70 5.32 -4.81
C LEU A 147 6.37 6.11 -5.95
N GLU A 148 5.56 6.70 -6.80
CA GLU A 148 5.98 7.67 -7.81
C GLU A 148 5.26 8.99 -7.55
N VAL A 149 6.01 10.10 -7.57
CA VAL A 149 5.47 11.43 -7.28
C VAL A 149 5.61 12.31 -8.52
N GLU A 150 4.48 12.82 -8.99
CA GLU A 150 4.42 13.85 -10.04
C GLU A 150 4.39 15.23 -9.39
N LEU A 151 5.46 15.99 -9.59
CA LEU A 151 5.60 17.33 -9.02
C LEU A 151 4.95 18.39 -9.90
N PRO A 152 4.27 19.38 -9.31
CA PRO A 152 3.79 20.56 -10.02
C PRO A 152 4.93 21.36 -10.66
N SER A 153 4.60 22.15 -11.66
CA SER A 153 5.55 23.07 -12.26
C SER A 153 6.15 24.01 -11.21
N GLY A 154 7.46 24.14 -11.23
CA GLY A 154 8.23 24.96 -10.28
C GLY A 154 8.72 24.22 -9.02
N TRP A 155 8.14 23.10 -8.67
CA TRP A 155 8.66 22.26 -7.60
C TRP A 155 9.86 21.44 -8.11
N LYS A 156 10.87 21.24 -7.28
CA LYS A 156 12.17 20.71 -7.76
C LYS A 156 12.41 19.26 -7.38
N SER A 157 12.03 18.87 -6.19
CA SER A 157 12.30 17.53 -5.64
C SER A 157 11.22 17.10 -4.68
N VAL A 158 11.20 15.80 -4.40
CA VAL A 158 10.47 15.22 -3.29
C VAL A 158 11.45 14.39 -2.46
N GLU A 159 11.37 14.56 -1.14
CA GLU A 159 12.20 13.85 -0.17
C GLU A 159 11.30 13.05 0.77
N THR A 160 11.72 11.84 1.07
CA THR A 160 11.02 10.89 1.95
C THR A 160 12.04 9.97 2.61
N ALA A 161 11.65 9.28 3.67
CA ALA A 161 12.49 8.28 4.31
C ALA A 161 12.68 6.99 3.48
N TRP A 162 11.91 6.81 2.41
CA TRP A 162 11.96 5.60 1.58
C TRP A 162 13.16 5.59 0.63
N PRO A 163 13.76 4.42 0.39
CA PRO A 163 14.85 4.28 -0.59
C PRO A 163 14.43 4.74 -1.98
N ARG A 164 15.20 5.69 -2.52
CA ARG A 164 15.00 6.20 -3.87
C ARG A 164 15.46 5.16 -4.90
N VAL A 165 14.60 4.83 -5.85
CA VAL A 165 14.87 3.88 -6.95
C VAL A 165 14.78 4.54 -8.34
N GLY A 166 14.49 5.84 -8.39
CA GLY A 166 14.42 6.65 -9.59
C GLY A 166 14.31 8.14 -9.25
N LYS A 167 14.16 9.01 -10.23
CA LYS A 167 14.18 10.46 -10.02
C LYS A 167 13.15 10.93 -8.96
N GLN A 168 11.93 10.40 -9.02
CA GLN A 168 10.82 10.68 -8.11
C GLN A 168 10.09 9.38 -7.73
N ARG A 169 10.84 8.28 -7.72
CA ARG A 169 10.34 6.93 -7.41
C ARG A 169 11.05 6.36 -6.19
N PHE A 170 10.27 5.73 -5.35
CA PHE A 170 10.72 5.18 -4.07
C PHE A 170 10.19 3.76 -3.92
N ARG A 171 10.97 2.90 -3.28
CA ARG A 171 10.51 1.58 -2.87
C ARG A 171 9.92 1.69 -1.47
N ILE A 172 8.70 1.20 -1.31
CA ILE A 172 8.06 1.09 0.00
C ILE A 172 8.27 -0.32 0.51
N ASP A 173 8.72 -0.42 1.74
CA ASP A 173 8.96 -1.69 2.41
C ASP A 173 8.67 -1.49 3.91
N ASN A 174 7.55 -2.03 4.36
CA ASN A 174 7.11 -1.98 5.75
C ASN A 174 7.03 -3.40 6.31
N PRO A 175 8.15 -4.04 6.69
CA PRO A 175 8.20 -5.47 7.04
C PRO A 175 7.27 -5.85 8.20
N GLU A 176 6.87 -4.89 9.02
CA GLU A 176 5.94 -5.10 10.14
C GLU A 176 4.46 -4.90 9.76
N ARG A 177 4.15 -4.61 8.50
CA ARG A 177 2.79 -4.31 8.05
C ARG A 177 2.37 -5.23 6.92
N LEU A 178 1.13 -5.71 6.98
CA LEU A 178 0.55 -6.53 5.90
C LEU A 178 0.23 -5.72 4.65
N PHE A 179 -0.02 -4.42 4.78
CA PHE A 179 -0.30 -3.52 3.68
C PHE A 179 0.76 -2.42 3.61
N ASP A 180 1.63 -2.53 2.60
CA ASP A 180 2.69 -1.57 2.33
C ASP A 180 2.11 -0.30 1.72
N ARG A 181 2.18 0.79 2.46
CA ARG A 181 1.73 2.12 2.04
C ARG A 181 2.76 3.18 2.42
N PRO A 182 2.76 4.34 1.75
CA PRO A 182 3.60 5.46 2.16
C PRO A 182 3.35 5.82 3.63
N THR A 183 4.42 5.98 4.39
CA THR A 183 4.41 6.40 5.80
C THR A 183 5.57 7.35 6.08
N GLY A 184 5.53 8.04 7.22
CA GLY A 184 6.57 8.98 7.60
C GLY A 184 6.49 10.32 6.87
N TRP A 185 7.46 11.20 7.13
CA TRP A 185 7.48 12.55 6.57
C TRP A 185 7.86 12.57 5.09
N MET A 186 7.17 13.42 4.34
CA MET A 186 7.44 13.76 2.94
C MET A 186 7.49 15.28 2.80
N LEU A 187 8.52 15.75 2.09
CA LEU A 187 8.69 17.15 1.71
C LEU A 187 8.76 17.22 0.18
N ALA A 188 7.95 18.02 -0.45
CA ALA A 188 7.94 18.25 -1.88
C ALA A 188 7.90 19.75 -2.20
#